data_ed8b093b9acc142af1bf682f678e9a54
#
_entry.id   ed8b093b9acc142af1bf682f678e9a54
#
_cell.length_a   1.000
_cell.length_b   1.000
_cell.length_c   1.000
_cell.angle_alpha   90.00
_cell.angle_beta   90.00
_cell.angle_gamma   90.00
#
_symmetry.space_group_name_H-M   'P 1'
#
loop_
_entity.id
_entity.type
_entity.pdbx_description
1 polymer ?
#
loop_
_entity_poly.entity_id
_entity_poly.type
_entity_poly.pdbx_seq_one_letter_code
_entity_poly.pdbx_strand_id
1 'polypeptide(L)'
;MTSLSKKALFVLVLLVVGCSTTRVDEEINSAFTISSDESIVLLSNSYHTGNQTELDFMECVNSSISKKQNAFDILPTRQFQNLFYPWFEPSTAPQTVEDLPKVLGNDLIKEKLSQMKIKYLIKITGQTKTNASSGALSCAAGPGGGGCFGFAWWDDTSEYTASIWDLSQETAVGNVTANVTGTSMIPAIVIPIPILARTQSNACEGLSNQIVSFFSS
;
A
#
# COMPACT_ATOMS: atom_id res chain seq x y z
N MET A 1 19.93 44.27 3.30
CA MET A 1 18.64 43.72 3.76
C MET A 1 18.20 42.42 3.05
N THR A 2 18.97 41.85 2.13
CA THR A 2 18.57 40.68 1.30
C THR A 2 19.00 39.30 1.83
N SER A 3 19.98 39.24 2.74
CA SER A 3 20.50 37.98 3.29
C SER A 3 19.62 37.38 4.40
N LEU A 4 18.98 38.22 5.20
CA LEU A 4 18.11 37.77 6.32
C LEU A 4 16.80 37.13 5.81
N SER A 5 16.25 37.66 4.70
CA SER A 5 15.04 37.13 4.04
C SER A 5 15.26 35.72 3.47
N LYS A 6 16.42 35.47 2.87
CA LYS A 6 16.73 34.11 2.31
C LYS A 6 16.93 33.07 3.40
N LYS A 7 17.54 33.45 4.53
CA LYS A 7 17.71 32.55 5.69
C LYS A 7 16.39 32.26 6.38
N ALA A 8 15.52 33.26 6.52
CA ALA A 8 14.18 33.07 7.09
C ALA A 8 13.29 32.18 6.20
N LEU A 9 13.38 32.31 4.85
CA LEU A 9 12.69 31.45 3.92
C LEU A 9 13.20 30.01 3.96
N PHE A 10 14.52 29.81 4.12
CA PHE A 10 15.12 28.48 4.22
C PHE A 10 14.75 27.76 5.53
N VAL A 11 14.65 28.47 6.64
CA VAL A 11 14.19 27.93 7.92
C VAL A 11 12.70 27.56 7.86
N LEU A 12 11.87 28.34 7.15
CA LEU A 12 10.45 28.06 6.99
C LEU A 12 10.20 26.79 6.18
N VAL A 13 11.03 26.51 5.16
CA VAL A 13 10.91 25.29 4.32
C VAL A 13 11.28 24.02 5.08
N LEU A 14 12.18 24.10 6.07
CA LEU A 14 12.60 22.96 6.92
C LEU A 14 11.54 22.52 7.95
N LEU A 15 10.50 23.32 8.18
CA LEU A 15 9.46 23.03 9.19
C LEU A 15 8.25 22.26 8.60
N VAL A 16 8.24 21.96 7.30
CA VAL A 16 7.06 21.41 6.60
C VAL A 16 7.10 19.86 6.48
N VAL A 17 7.97 19.19 7.24
CA VAL A 17 8.03 17.73 7.22
C VAL A 17 7.10 17.17 8.28
N GLY A 18 5.99 16.59 7.87
CA GLY A 18 5.11 15.81 8.75
C GLY A 18 5.87 14.61 9.32
N CYS A 19 5.81 14.42 10.64
CA CYS A 19 6.41 13.27 11.30
C CYS A 19 5.53 12.03 11.07
N SER A 20 6.12 10.96 10.55
CA SER A 20 5.50 9.63 10.51
C SER A 20 6.45 8.60 11.10
N THR A 21 5.89 7.61 11.77
CA THR A 21 6.62 6.44 12.27
C THR A 21 6.25 5.24 11.42
N THR A 22 7.26 4.58 10.85
CA THR A 22 7.08 3.38 10.01
C THR A 22 7.66 2.17 10.72
N ARG A 23 6.87 1.12 10.81
CA ARG A 23 7.31 -0.21 11.26
C ARG A 23 6.96 -1.22 10.18
N VAL A 24 7.93 -2.05 9.81
CA VAL A 24 7.72 -3.17 8.88
C VAL A 24 8.18 -4.44 9.58
N ASP A 25 7.29 -5.40 9.66
CA ASP A 25 7.54 -6.71 10.26
C ASP A 25 7.43 -7.79 9.16
N GLU A 26 8.28 -8.80 9.24
CA GLU A 26 8.31 -9.93 8.31
C GLU A 26 8.27 -11.25 9.08
N GLU A 27 7.49 -12.18 8.58
CA GLU A 27 7.43 -13.55 9.07
C GLU A 27 7.62 -14.52 7.90
N ILE A 28 8.65 -15.36 7.98
CA ILE A 28 8.95 -16.40 6.98
C ILE A 28 8.58 -17.75 7.55
N ASN A 29 7.66 -18.46 6.89
CA ASN A 29 7.14 -19.74 7.34
C ASN A 29 7.83 -20.94 6.66
N SER A 30 8.33 -20.75 5.43
CA SER A 30 9.00 -21.79 4.66
C SER A 30 10.06 -21.24 3.72
N ALA A 31 11.01 -22.08 3.32
CA ALA A 31 11.96 -21.74 2.28
C ALA A 31 11.23 -21.52 0.95
N PHE A 32 11.64 -20.51 0.22
CA PHE A 32 11.06 -20.15 -1.07
C PHE A 32 12.17 -19.82 -2.07
N THR A 33 11.85 -19.97 -3.34
CA THR A 33 12.72 -19.56 -4.45
C THR A 33 11.87 -19.08 -5.58
N ILE A 34 12.32 -18.10 -6.33
CA ILE A 34 11.70 -17.65 -7.56
C ILE A 34 12.72 -17.64 -8.69
N SER A 35 12.35 -18.17 -9.83
CA SER A 35 13.18 -18.14 -11.04
C SER A 35 12.80 -16.94 -11.90
N SER A 36 13.72 -16.50 -12.74
CA SER A 36 13.51 -15.31 -13.59
C SER A 36 12.40 -15.48 -14.65
N ASP A 37 11.96 -16.71 -14.89
CA ASP A 37 10.86 -17.05 -15.80
C ASP A 37 9.54 -17.32 -15.07
N GLU A 38 9.54 -17.24 -13.73
CA GLU A 38 8.35 -17.35 -12.89
C GLU A 38 7.76 -15.97 -12.62
N SER A 39 6.45 -15.94 -12.40
CA SER A 39 5.69 -14.71 -12.16
C SER A 39 5.00 -14.74 -10.80
N ILE A 40 4.80 -13.55 -10.26
CA ILE A 40 3.94 -13.32 -9.11
C ILE A 40 2.68 -12.57 -9.54
N VAL A 41 1.62 -12.68 -8.76
CA VAL A 41 0.42 -11.86 -8.91
C VAL A 41 0.08 -11.18 -7.59
N LEU A 42 -0.31 -9.90 -7.68
CA LEU A 42 -0.81 -9.14 -6.54
C LEU A 42 -2.33 -9.14 -6.57
N LEU A 43 -2.97 -9.54 -5.48
CA LEU A 43 -4.42 -9.43 -5.30
C LEU A 43 -4.74 -8.57 -4.07
N SER A 44 -5.78 -7.77 -4.17
CA SER A 44 -6.34 -7.03 -3.04
C SER A 44 -7.60 -7.67 -2.51
N ASN A 45 -8.01 -7.27 -1.31
CA ASN A 45 -9.29 -7.66 -0.75
C ASN A 45 -10.45 -7.03 -1.52
N SER A 46 -11.59 -7.72 -1.50
CA SER A 46 -12.82 -7.37 -2.21
C SER A 46 -13.53 -6.14 -1.64
N TYR A 47 -14.23 -5.42 -2.51
CA TYR A 47 -15.13 -4.31 -2.22
C TYR A 47 -16.29 -4.63 -1.26
N HIS A 48 -16.63 -5.90 -1.07
CA HIS A 48 -17.86 -6.29 -0.38
C HIS A 48 -17.71 -6.58 1.12
N THR A 49 -16.49 -6.56 1.66
CA THR A 49 -16.24 -6.96 3.06
C THR A 49 -16.00 -5.78 4.01
N GLY A 50 -16.11 -4.54 3.53
CA GLY A 50 -15.84 -3.34 4.34
C GLY A 50 -14.36 -3.18 4.74
N ASN A 51 -13.49 -4.01 4.21
CA ASN A 51 -12.05 -4.04 4.49
C ASN A 51 -11.27 -3.92 3.17
N GLN A 52 -11.59 -2.88 2.41
CA GLN A 52 -10.99 -2.63 1.09
C GLN A 52 -9.58 -2.11 1.22
N THR A 53 -8.67 -2.73 0.48
CA THR A 53 -7.39 -2.10 0.19
C THR A 53 -7.60 -1.07 -0.91
N GLU A 54 -7.16 0.16 -0.70
CA GLU A 54 -7.32 1.27 -1.64
C GLU A 54 -6.62 0.97 -2.96
N LEU A 55 -7.28 1.31 -4.08
CA LEU A 55 -6.74 1.08 -5.42
C LEU A 55 -5.41 1.81 -5.62
N ASP A 56 -5.31 3.05 -5.15
CA ASP A 56 -4.09 3.86 -5.24
C ASP A 56 -2.92 3.21 -4.50
N PHE A 57 -3.19 2.53 -3.37
CA PHE A 57 -2.19 1.76 -2.65
C PHE A 57 -1.71 0.56 -3.47
N MET A 58 -2.62 -0.18 -4.09
CA MET A 58 -2.27 -1.32 -4.95
C MET A 58 -1.45 -0.89 -6.17
N GLU A 59 -1.81 0.23 -6.80
CA GLU A 59 -1.04 0.80 -7.91
C GLU A 59 0.36 1.25 -7.47
N CYS A 60 0.46 1.85 -6.28
CA CYS A 60 1.73 2.23 -5.68
C CYS A 60 2.62 1.01 -5.46
N VAL A 61 2.12 -0.05 -4.83
CA VAL A 61 2.88 -1.28 -4.54
C VAL A 61 3.34 -1.94 -5.84
N ASN A 62 2.44 -2.12 -6.79
CA ASN A 62 2.77 -2.72 -8.09
C ASN A 62 3.86 -1.93 -8.83
N SER A 63 3.70 -0.60 -8.93
CA SER A 63 4.67 0.29 -9.55
C SER A 63 6.02 0.30 -8.82
N SER A 64 6.00 0.27 -7.48
CA SER A 64 7.22 0.28 -6.67
C SER A 64 8.02 -1.00 -6.80
N ILE A 65 7.37 -2.17 -6.76
CA ILE A 65 8.04 -3.46 -6.96
C ILE A 65 8.61 -3.54 -8.38
N SER A 66 7.80 -3.23 -9.41
CA SER A 66 8.24 -3.29 -10.81
C SER A 66 9.43 -2.38 -11.13
N LYS A 67 9.61 -1.29 -10.41
CA LYS A 67 10.76 -0.39 -10.58
C LYS A 67 12.03 -0.84 -9.86
N LYS A 68 11.88 -1.60 -8.78
CA LYS A 68 12.98 -1.94 -7.87
C LYS A 68 13.64 -3.27 -8.18
N GLN A 69 12.98 -4.14 -8.91
CA GLN A 69 13.48 -5.48 -9.20
C GLN A 69 13.25 -5.85 -10.67
N ASN A 70 14.11 -6.72 -11.19
CA ASN A 70 14.02 -7.34 -12.53
C ASN A 70 14.18 -8.88 -12.43
N ALA A 71 14.06 -9.45 -11.24
CA ALA A 71 14.36 -10.87 -10.99
C ALA A 71 13.17 -11.78 -11.36
N PHE A 72 11.96 -11.24 -11.41
CA PHE A 72 10.73 -11.98 -11.71
C PHE A 72 9.68 -11.05 -12.35
N ASP A 73 8.70 -11.63 -13.02
CA ASP A 73 7.63 -10.87 -13.63
C ASP A 73 6.44 -10.69 -12.67
N ILE A 74 5.79 -9.53 -12.76
CA ILE A 74 4.52 -9.26 -12.06
C ILE A 74 3.40 -9.26 -13.07
N LEU A 75 2.50 -10.24 -12.95
CA LEU A 75 1.31 -10.27 -13.78
C LEU A 75 0.30 -9.22 -13.26
N PRO A 76 -0.16 -8.28 -14.11
CA PRO A 76 -1.14 -7.29 -13.70
C PRO A 76 -2.43 -7.93 -13.17
N THR A 77 -2.94 -7.46 -12.04
CA THR A 77 -4.11 -8.02 -11.34
C THR A 77 -5.31 -8.21 -12.26
N ARG A 78 -5.65 -7.20 -13.07
CA ARG A 78 -6.78 -7.28 -14.02
C ARG A 78 -6.57 -8.34 -15.09
N GLN A 79 -5.34 -8.49 -15.60
CA GLN A 79 -5.03 -9.53 -16.57
C GLN A 79 -5.18 -10.92 -15.96
N PHE A 80 -4.68 -11.10 -14.74
CA PHE A 80 -4.84 -12.34 -14.00
C PHE A 80 -6.33 -12.68 -13.76
N GLN A 81 -7.11 -11.75 -13.24
CA GLN A 81 -8.54 -11.93 -13.00
C GLN A 81 -9.30 -12.31 -14.27
N ASN A 82 -9.07 -11.61 -15.38
CA ASN A 82 -9.69 -11.93 -16.66
C ASN A 82 -9.33 -13.34 -17.17
N LEU A 83 -8.07 -13.77 -16.99
CA LEU A 83 -7.60 -15.09 -17.41
C LEU A 83 -8.18 -16.20 -16.57
N PHE A 84 -8.43 -15.96 -15.30
CA PHE A 84 -8.91 -16.94 -14.34
C PHE A 84 -10.37 -16.71 -13.90
N TYR A 85 -11.13 -15.92 -14.67
CA TYR A 85 -12.57 -15.74 -14.40
C TYR A 85 -13.30 -17.09 -14.36
N PRO A 86 -14.18 -17.34 -13.38
CA PRO A 86 -14.62 -16.45 -12.27
C PRO A 86 -13.90 -16.68 -10.93
N TRP A 87 -12.83 -17.46 -10.86
CA TRP A 87 -12.26 -17.99 -9.62
C TRP A 87 -11.48 -16.99 -8.76
N PHE A 88 -10.93 -15.93 -9.38
CA PHE A 88 -10.15 -14.91 -8.69
C PHE A 88 -10.79 -13.54 -8.74
N GLU A 89 -12.10 -13.51 -8.95
CA GLU A 89 -12.88 -12.29 -8.79
C GLU A 89 -12.97 -11.90 -7.31
N PRO A 90 -13.23 -10.62 -7.01
CA PRO A 90 -13.34 -10.16 -5.63
C PRO A 90 -14.23 -11.00 -4.72
N SER A 91 -15.30 -11.59 -5.24
CA SER A 91 -16.24 -12.41 -4.48
C SER A 91 -15.88 -13.89 -4.38
N THR A 92 -15.00 -14.39 -5.24
CA THR A 92 -14.68 -15.83 -5.36
C THR A 92 -13.21 -16.13 -5.07
N ALA A 93 -12.35 -15.11 -5.07
CA ALA A 93 -10.93 -15.29 -4.75
C ALA A 93 -10.74 -15.88 -3.35
N PRO A 94 -9.74 -16.75 -3.15
CA PRO A 94 -9.40 -17.29 -1.84
C PRO A 94 -9.17 -16.17 -0.83
N GLN A 95 -9.81 -16.28 0.33
CA GLN A 95 -9.65 -15.29 1.40
C GLN A 95 -8.49 -15.64 2.32
N THR A 96 -8.21 -16.93 2.48
CA THR A 96 -7.10 -17.46 3.26
C THR A 96 -6.36 -18.53 2.45
N VAL A 97 -5.20 -18.97 2.93
CA VAL A 97 -4.43 -20.03 2.26
C VAL A 97 -5.18 -21.37 2.26
N GLU A 98 -6.00 -21.62 3.27
CA GLU A 98 -6.83 -22.83 3.41
C GLU A 98 -7.95 -22.89 2.34
N ASP A 99 -8.25 -21.78 1.70
CA ASP A 99 -9.21 -21.74 0.58
C ASP A 99 -8.57 -22.08 -0.77
N LEU A 100 -7.23 -22.06 -0.88
CA LEU A 100 -6.52 -22.38 -2.12
C LEU A 100 -6.90 -23.75 -2.71
N PRO A 101 -6.98 -24.84 -1.93
CA PRO A 101 -7.35 -26.13 -2.46
C PRO A 101 -8.73 -26.17 -3.13
N LYS A 102 -9.67 -25.31 -2.70
CA LYS A 102 -11.00 -25.22 -3.32
C LYS A 102 -10.95 -24.71 -4.76
N VAL A 103 -10.03 -23.78 -5.03
CA VAL A 103 -9.82 -23.21 -6.36
C VAL A 103 -8.87 -24.07 -7.17
N LEU A 104 -7.75 -24.49 -6.56
CA LEU A 104 -6.70 -25.26 -7.20
C LEU A 104 -7.07 -26.74 -7.37
N GLY A 105 -8.15 -27.23 -6.76
CA GLY A 105 -8.73 -28.53 -7.03
C GLY A 105 -9.27 -28.69 -8.47
N ASN A 106 -9.36 -27.59 -9.23
CA ASN A 106 -9.71 -27.61 -10.65
C ASN A 106 -8.44 -27.76 -11.50
N ASP A 107 -8.29 -28.89 -12.19
CA ASP A 107 -7.13 -29.20 -13.01
C ASP A 107 -6.86 -28.17 -14.10
N LEU A 108 -7.92 -27.58 -14.68
CA LEU A 108 -7.78 -26.52 -15.70
C LEU A 108 -7.10 -25.28 -15.15
N ILE A 109 -7.38 -24.93 -13.88
CA ILE A 109 -6.75 -23.79 -13.21
C ILE A 109 -5.29 -24.10 -12.94
N LYS A 110 -4.98 -25.28 -12.39
CA LYS A 110 -3.61 -25.73 -12.12
C LYS A 110 -2.77 -25.72 -13.39
N GLU A 111 -3.29 -26.33 -14.46
CA GLU A 111 -2.61 -26.38 -15.75
C GLU A 111 -2.32 -24.97 -16.27
N LYS A 112 -3.30 -24.08 -16.23
CA LYS A 112 -3.17 -22.71 -16.72
C LYS A 112 -2.18 -21.88 -15.88
N LEU A 113 -2.19 -22.01 -14.55
CA LEU A 113 -1.19 -21.38 -13.67
C LEU A 113 0.22 -21.86 -14.01
N SER A 114 0.38 -23.17 -14.22
CA SER A 114 1.66 -23.78 -14.61
C SER A 114 2.14 -23.30 -15.98
N GLN A 115 1.25 -23.27 -16.99
CA GLN A 115 1.59 -22.78 -18.34
C GLN A 115 2.05 -21.31 -18.32
N MET A 116 1.45 -20.50 -17.46
CA MET A 116 1.80 -19.09 -17.28
C MET A 116 2.93 -18.86 -16.28
N LYS A 117 3.45 -19.95 -15.68
CA LYS A 117 4.52 -19.92 -14.68
C LYS A 117 4.22 -18.98 -13.48
N ILE A 118 2.95 -18.88 -13.10
CA ILE A 118 2.53 -18.12 -11.94
C ILE A 118 2.76 -18.98 -10.70
N LYS A 119 3.76 -18.61 -9.91
CA LYS A 119 4.17 -19.38 -8.72
C LYS A 119 3.62 -18.82 -7.43
N TYR A 120 3.70 -17.51 -7.25
CA TYR A 120 3.27 -16.88 -6.02
C TYR A 120 2.09 -15.95 -6.21
N LEU A 121 1.17 -16.02 -5.25
CA LEU A 121 0.09 -15.06 -5.08
C LEU A 121 0.37 -14.25 -3.81
N ILE A 122 0.43 -12.94 -3.95
CA ILE A 122 0.58 -12.01 -2.85
C ILE A 122 -0.76 -11.35 -2.62
N LYS A 123 -1.42 -11.71 -1.52
CA LYS A 123 -2.67 -11.10 -1.12
C LYS A 123 -2.41 -9.91 -0.20
N ILE A 124 -2.79 -8.72 -0.64
CA ILE A 124 -2.62 -7.49 0.12
C ILE A 124 -3.95 -7.11 0.76
N THR A 125 -3.94 -6.96 2.08
CA THR A 125 -5.08 -6.54 2.90
C THR A 125 -4.68 -5.34 3.74
N GLY A 126 -5.65 -4.53 4.13
CA GLY A 126 -5.39 -3.36 4.97
C GLY A 126 -5.99 -2.08 4.40
N GLN A 127 -5.84 -1.01 5.13
CA GLN A 127 -6.38 0.30 4.78
C GLN A 127 -5.73 1.43 5.60
N THR A 128 -5.92 2.66 5.14
CA THR A 128 -5.62 3.85 5.92
C THR A 128 -6.86 4.31 6.68
N LYS A 129 -6.71 4.59 7.98
CA LYS A 129 -7.77 5.11 8.86
C LYS A 129 -7.34 6.40 9.52
N THR A 130 -8.25 7.35 9.58
CA THR A 130 -8.11 8.52 10.45
C THR A 130 -8.68 8.17 11.83
N ASN A 131 -7.84 8.22 12.86
CA ASN A 131 -8.18 7.77 14.21
C ASN A 131 -8.70 8.88 15.10
N ALA A 132 -8.12 10.08 14.95
CA ALA A 132 -8.49 11.24 15.74
C ALA A 132 -8.39 12.50 14.89
N SER A 133 -9.24 13.45 15.17
CA SER A 133 -9.17 14.78 14.56
C SER A 133 -9.64 15.83 15.56
N SER A 134 -9.05 17.01 15.52
CA SER A 134 -9.43 18.13 16.37
C SER A 134 -9.09 19.46 15.72
N GLY A 135 -9.63 20.54 16.29
CA GLY A 135 -9.41 21.89 15.83
C GLY A 135 -10.53 22.44 14.97
N ALA A 136 -10.37 23.67 14.53
CA ALA A 136 -11.31 24.37 13.66
C ALA A 136 -10.59 25.34 12.74
N LEU A 137 -11.08 25.47 11.52
CA LEU A 137 -10.69 26.49 10.56
C LEU A 137 -11.90 27.35 10.24
N SER A 138 -11.73 28.66 10.36
CA SER A 138 -12.73 29.64 9.98
C SER A 138 -12.22 30.47 8.81
N CYS A 139 -12.95 30.52 7.73
CA CYS A 139 -12.60 31.28 6.54
C CYS A 139 -13.68 32.33 6.26
N ALA A 140 -13.27 33.53 5.92
CA ALA A 140 -14.15 34.61 5.51
C ALA A 140 -13.66 35.26 4.23
N ALA A 141 -14.62 35.69 3.37
CA ALA A 141 -14.36 36.44 2.17
C ALA A 141 -15.16 37.74 2.19
N GLY A 142 -14.55 38.83 1.72
CA GLY A 142 -15.19 40.15 1.65
C GLY A 142 -14.66 40.98 0.50
N PRO A 143 -15.15 42.23 0.31
CA PRO A 143 -14.78 43.08 -0.83
C PRO A 143 -13.29 43.42 -0.94
N GLY A 144 -12.52 43.24 0.14
CA GLY A 144 -11.07 43.51 0.23
C GLY A 144 -10.21 42.27 0.18
N GLY A 145 -10.78 41.06 -0.03
CA GLY A 145 -10.08 39.78 -0.02
C GLY A 145 -10.68 38.74 0.92
N GLY A 146 -10.09 37.59 1.00
CA GLY A 146 -10.47 36.50 1.88
C GLY A 146 -9.28 35.93 2.64
N GLY A 147 -9.56 35.25 3.76
CA GLY A 147 -8.53 34.56 4.53
C GLY A 147 -9.12 33.57 5.51
N CYS A 148 -8.28 32.63 5.93
CA CYS A 148 -8.62 31.62 6.93
C CYS A 148 -7.79 31.86 8.20
N PHE A 149 -8.40 31.56 9.35
CA PHE A 149 -7.71 31.54 10.62
C PHE A 149 -8.10 30.32 11.40
N GLY A 150 -7.12 29.68 12.01
CA GLY A 150 -7.36 28.52 12.86
C GLY A 150 -6.28 27.45 12.74
N PHE A 151 -6.57 26.30 13.34
CA PHE A 151 -5.70 25.14 13.35
C PHE A 151 -6.55 23.87 13.39
N ALA A 152 -6.27 22.94 12.52
CA ALA A 152 -6.84 21.61 12.56
C ALA A 152 -5.74 20.55 12.44
N TRP A 153 -5.96 19.41 13.08
CA TRP A 153 -5.05 18.27 13.00
C TRP A 153 -5.83 16.96 13.04
N TRP A 154 -5.21 15.92 12.50
CA TRP A 154 -5.73 14.55 12.55
C TRP A 154 -4.60 13.53 12.51
N ASP A 155 -4.84 12.37 13.10
CA ASP A 155 -3.91 11.25 13.10
C ASP A 155 -4.39 10.18 12.13
N ASP A 156 -3.51 9.77 11.22
CA ASP A 156 -3.73 8.70 10.27
C ASP A 156 -2.88 7.48 10.64
N THR A 157 -3.48 6.30 10.51
CA THR A 157 -2.78 5.03 10.59
C THR A 157 -3.03 4.25 9.30
N SER A 158 -1.95 3.87 8.64
CA SER A 158 -1.93 3.01 7.46
C SER A 158 -1.37 1.65 7.86
N GLU A 159 -2.19 0.62 7.82
CA GLU A 159 -1.80 -0.74 8.16
C GLU A 159 -2.14 -1.67 7.00
N TYR A 160 -1.10 -2.33 6.45
CA TYR A 160 -1.23 -3.22 5.31
C TYR A 160 -0.40 -4.48 5.53
N THR A 161 -0.99 -5.62 5.19
CA THR A 161 -0.33 -6.93 5.25
C THR A 161 -0.35 -7.56 3.87
N ALA A 162 0.81 -8.01 3.42
CA ALA A 162 0.98 -8.85 2.24
C ALA A 162 1.20 -10.29 2.70
N SER A 163 0.24 -11.17 2.43
CA SER A 163 0.34 -12.61 2.66
C SER A 163 0.81 -13.28 1.38
N ILE A 164 1.91 -14.01 1.44
CA ILE A 164 2.59 -14.64 0.30
C ILE A 164 2.27 -16.12 0.29
N TRP A 165 1.64 -16.60 -0.78
CA TRP A 165 1.21 -17.99 -0.95
C TRP A 165 1.89 -18.63 -2.15
N ASP A 166 2.45 -19.83 -1.96
CA ASP A 166 2.94 -20.68 -3.06
C ASP A 166 1.76 -21.45 -3.65
N LEU A 167 1.43 -21.17 -4.91
CA LEU A 167 0.32 -21.80 -5.60
C LEU A 167 0.61 -23.24 -6.02
N SER A 168 1.89 -23.61 -6.13
CA SER A 168 2.30 -24.98 -6.49
C SER A 168 2.24 -25.92 -5.29
N GLN A 169 2.56 -25.40 -4.10
CA GLN A 169 2.55 -26.16 -2.84
C GLN A 169 1.25 -25.97 -2.04
N GLU A 170 0.42 -25.01 -2.43
CA GLU A 170 -0.83 -24.64 -1.73
C GLU A 170 -0.58 -24.24 -0.26
N THR A 171 0.54 -23.56 0.00
CA THR A 171 0.99 -23.19 1.35
C THR A 171 1.27 -21.70 1.49
N ALA A 172 1.17 -21.21 2.73
CA ALA A 172 1.64 -19.86 3.09
C ALA A 172 3.17 -19.88 3.24
N VAL A 173 3.84 -19.01 2.49
CA VAL A 173 5.30 -18.86 2.53
C VAL A 173 5.71 -17.86 3.61
N GLY A 174 4.95 -16.78 3.77
CA GLY A 174 5.21 -15.77 4.78
C GLY A 174 4.26 -14.58 4.69
N ASN A 175 4.48 -13.64 5.59
CA ASN A 175 3.72 -12.40 5.66
C ASN A 175 4.67 -11.21 5.83
N VAL A 176 4.31 -10.09 5.22
CA VAL A 176 4.96 -8.79 5.42
C VAL A 176 3.91 -7.80 5.86
N THR A 177 4.11 -7.15 6.99
CA THR A 177 3.20 -6.13 7.52
C THR A 177 3.90 -4.78 7.60
N ALA A 178 3.28 -3.75 7.03
CA ALA A 178 3.71 -2.36 7.17
C ALA A 178 2.67 -1.58 7.98
N ASN A 179 3.11 -1.00 9.09
CA ASN A 179 2.29 -0.14 9.94
C ASN A 179 2.94 1.25 10.00
N VAL A 180 2.19 2.27 9.59
CA VAL A 180 2.67 3.65 9.56
C VAL A 180 1.65 4.54 10.24
N THR A 181 2.09 5.27 11.26
CA THR A 181 1.29 6.28 11.94
C THR A 181 1.87 7.67 11.70
N GLY A 182 1.03 8.68 11.65
CA GLY A 182 1.49 10.04 11.50
C GLY A 182 0.39 11.06 11.72
N THR A 183 0.80 12.26 12.14
CA THR A 183 -0.10 13.38 12.38
C THR A 183 -0.03 14.37 11.24
N SER A 184 -1.16 14.67 10.65
CA SER A 184 -1.36 15.71 9.65
C SER A 184 -1.96 16.95 10.33
N MET A 185 -1.62 18.16 9.84
CA MET A 185 -2.14 19.40 10.39
C MET A 185 -2.31 20.49 9.35
N ILE A 186 -3.24 21.40 9.60
CA ILE A 186 -3.47 22.60 8.77
C ILE A 186 -3.47 23.84 9.67
N PRO A 187 -2.32 24.50 9.86
CA PRO A 187 -2.31 25.86 10.40
C PRO A 187 -2.79 26.87 9.35
N ALA A 188 -3.57 27.86 9.78
CA ALA A 188 -4.03 28.96 8.93
C ALA A 188 -3.94 30.30 9.63
N ILE A 189 -3.17 31.22 9.03
CA ILE A 189 -3.05 32.62 9.43
C ILE A 189 -3.22 33.53 8.20
N VAL A 190 -4.25 33.43 7.46
CA VAL A 190 -4.61 34.01 6.17
C VAL A 190 -4.75 32.92 5.13
N ILE A 191 -3.73 32.09 4.93
CA ILE A 191 -3.73 30.97 3.96
C ILE A 191 -3.55 29.66 4.74
N PRO A 192 -4.42 28.65 4.57
CA PRO A 192 -4.22 27.34 5.15
C PRO A 192 -3.05 26.62 4.48
N ILE A 193 -2.11 26.11 5.26
CA ILE A 193 -0.94 25.35 4.76
C ILE A 193 -1.05 23.91 5.25
N PRO A 194 -1.41 22.95 4.39
CA PRO A 194 -1.49 21.55 4.79
C PRO A 194 -0.09 20.94 4.98
N ILE A 195 0.12 20.34 6.13
CA ILE A 195 1.30 19.53 6.47
C ILE A 195 0.82 18.10 6.65
N LEU A 196 1.08 17.24 5.67
CA LEU A 196 0.52 15.90 5.59
C LEU A 196 1.54 14.83 5.96
N ALA A 197 1.15 13.89 6.80
CA ALA A 197 1.96 12.75 7.25
C ALA A 197 1.87 11.60 6.24
N ARG A 198 1.95 11.63 5.08
CA ARG A 198 1.97 10.64 3.96
C ARG A 198 2.02 9.16 4.40
N THR A 199 1.19 8.77 5.36
CA THR A 199 1.23 7.44 5.98
C THR A 199 1.04 6.32 4.96
N GLN A 200 0.08 6.44 4.05
CA GLN A 200 -0.19 5.47 3.00
C GLN A 200 1.01 5.31 2.03
N SER A 201 1.62 6.42 1.61
CA SER A 201 2.79 6.39 0.73
C SER A 201 3.99 5.72 1.39
N ASN A 202 4.23 6.01 2.67
CA ASN A 202 5.32 5.41 3.44
C ASN A 202 5.06 3.92 3.70
N ALA A 203 3.81 3.52 3.93
CA ALA A 203 3.42 2.12 4.05
C ALA A 203 3.63 1.36 2.73
N CYS A 204 3.26 1.96 1.60
CA CYS A 204 3.52 1.40 0.28
C CYS A 204 5.01 1.19 0.03
N GLU A 205 5.83 2.18 0.35
CA GLU A 205 7.29 2.08 0.16
C GLU A 205 7.90 1.01 1.06
N GLY A 206 7.52 0.97 2.34
CA GLY A 206 7.97 -0.04 3.29
C GLY A 206 7.59 -1.46 2.87
N LEU A 207 6.31 -1.67 2.56
CA LEU A 207 5.79 -2.97 2.12
C LEU A 207 6.47 -3.44 0.83
N SER A 208 6.61 -2.56 -0.17
CA SER A 208 7.22 -2.89 -1.45
C SER A 208 8.70 -3.23 -1.31
N ASN A 209 9.45 -2.49 -0.48
CA ASN A 209 10.86 -2.78 -0.22
C ASN A 209 11.01 -4.16 0.41
N GLN A 210 10.16 -4.49 1.38
CA GLN A 210 10.26 -5.76 2.08
C GLN A 210 9.85 -6.93 1.20
N ILE A 211 8.81 -6.79 0.35
CA ILE A 211 8.45 -7.80 -0.65
C ILE A 211 9.61 -8.05 -1.62
N VAL A 212 10.26 -7.01 -2.13
CA VAL A 212 11.44 -7.17 -3.00
C VAL A 212 12.58 -7.85 -2.26
N SER A 213 12.86 -7.45 -1.02
CA SER A 213 13.88 -8.09 -0.18
C SER A 213 13.56 -9.56 0.07
N PHE A 214 12.30 -9.88 0.35
CA PHE A 214 11.80 -11.23 0.56
C PHE A 214 12.16 -12.16 -0.61
N PHE A 215 11.97 -11.73 -1.86
CA PHE A 215 12.27 -12.52 -3.05
C PHE A 215 13.74 -12.39 -3.55
N SER A 216 14.56 -11.60 -2.89
CA SER A 216 15.98 -11.38 -3.25
C SER A 216 16.97 -12.08 -2.30
N SER A 217 16.48 -12.67 -1.21
CA SER A 217 17.25 -13.43 -0.20
C SER A 217 17.31 -14.95 -0.53
#